data_b278f736f0361d19477db166c215b604
#
_entry.id   b278f736f0361d19477db166c215b604
#
_cell.length_a   1.000
_cell.length_b   1.000
_cell.length_c   1.000
_cell.angle_alpha   90.00
_cell.angle_beta   90.00
_cell.angle_gamma   90.00
#
_symmetry.space_group_name_H-M   'P 1'
#
loop_
_entity.id
_entity.type
_entity.pdbx_description
1 polymer ?
#
loop_
_entity_poly.entity_id
_entity_poly.type
_entity_poly.pdbx_seq_one_letter_code
_entity_poly.pdbx_strand_id
1 'polypeptide(L)'
;MESLTSRVDELIAGDSVSWHRDGHTVRVALKKRARTQVVHFTRLDDRYVFRSVVLPSDQVTATARTWRDLAYRTWRRNATKDLVTFLFDETHALIGVIEAAATTLDLEELRMYVETLARECDRFEYALTGEDTQ
;
A
#
# COMPACT_ATOMS: atom_id res chain seq x y z
N MET A 1 16.72 -10.69 -17.37
CA MET A 1 15.46 -10.63 -16.60
C MET A 1 15.15 -9.17 -16.28
N GLU A 2 13.97 -8.74 -16.62
CA GLU A 2 13.57 -7.37 -16.34
C GLU A 2 13.43 -7.14 -14.83
N SER A 3 13.96 -6.00 -14.37
CA SER A 3 13.77 -5.60 -13.00
C SER A 3 12.33 -5.11 -12.78
N LEU A 4 11.90 -5.09 -11.52
CA LEU A 4 10.58 -4.55 -11.20
C LEU A 4 10.49 -3.08 -11.56
N THR A 5 11.58 -2.34 -11.40
CA THR A 5 11.67 -0.93 -11.78
C THR A 5 11.39 -0.74 -13.27
N SER A 6 11.96 -1.60 -14.13
CA SER A 6 11.72 -1.54 -15.57
C SER A 6 10.27 -1.81 -15.92
N ARG A 7 9.63 -2.74 -15.22
CA ARG A 7 8.22 -3.05 -15.46
C ARG A 7 7.31 -1.91 -15.04
N VAL A 8 7.63 -1.26 -13.93
CA VAL A 8 6.89 -0.07 -13.49
C VAL A 8 7.02 1.03 -14.53
N ASP A 9 8.24 1.27 -15.02
CA ASP A 9 8.47 2.28 -16.05
C ASP A 9 7.72 1.95 -17.34
N GLU A 10 7.61 0.68 -17.68
CA GLU A 10 6.86 0.26 -18.85
C GLU A 10 5.38 0.61 -18.72
N LEU A 11 4.79 0.39 -17.55
CA LEU A 11 3.40 0.76 -17.29
C LEU A 11 3.19 2.27 -17.37
N ILE A 12 4.14 3.04 -16.84
CA ILE A 12 4.06 4.51 -16.88
C ILE A 12 4.16 5.00 -18.33
N ALA A 13 5.09 4.45 -19.10
CA ALA A 13 5.29 4.83 -20.49
C ALA A 13 4.08 4.49 -21.36
N GLY A 14 3.35 3.44 -21.00
CA GLY A 14 2.15 3.04 -21.71
C GLY A 14 0.94 3.91 -21.46
N ASP A 15 1.07 4.88 -20.56
CA ASP A 15 0.03 5.87 -20.24
C ASP A 15 -1.28 5.25 -19.70
N SER A 16 -1.19 4.03 -19.19
CA SER A 16 -2.34 3.33 -18.64
C SER A 16 -2.53 3.56 -17.14
N VAL A 17 -1.55 4.19 -16.50
CA VAL A 17 -1.56 4.43 -15.05
C VAL A 17 -1.19 5.88 -14.77
N SER A 18 -1.64 6.38 -13.63
CA SER A 18 -1.31 7.74 -13.15
C SER A 18 -0.32 7.61 -12.00
N TRP A 19 0.88 7.16 -12.34
CA TRP A 19 1.95 6.89 -11.38
C TRP A 19 3.16 7.76 -11.67
N HIS A 20 3.90 8.06 -10.61
CA HIS A 20 5.21 8.69 -10.69
C HIS A 20 6.19 7.86 -9.89
N ARG A 21 7.27 7.41 -10.53
CA ARG A 21 8.27 6.56 -9.87
C ARG A 21 9.47 7.38 -9.43
N ASP A 22 9.93 7.09 -8.23
CA ASP A 22 11.17 7.63 -7.68
C ASP A 22 11.91 6.50 -6.98
N GLY A 23 12.98 5.97 -7.62
CA GLY A 23 13.70 4.82 -7.08
C GLY A 23 12.81 3.60 -6.97
N HIS A 24 12.67 3.08 -5.77
CA HIS A 24 11.83 1.91 -5.48
C HIS A 24 10.48 2.29 -4.90
N THR A 25 10.04 3.50 -5.17
CA THR A 25 8.72 3.97 -4.73
C THR A 25 7.92 4.46 -5.92
N VAL A 26 6.60 4.31 -5.81
CA VAL A 26 5.65 4.78 -6.81
C VAL A 26 4.61 5.62 -6.09
N ARG A 27 4.41 6.84 -6.59
CA ARG A 27 3.31 7.68 -6.11
C ARG A 27 2.12 7.43 -7.03
N VAL A 28 1.03 6.96 -6.44
CA VAL A 28 -0.19 6.59 -7.16
C VAL A 28 -1.23 7.68 -6.96
N ALA A 29 -1.76 8.23 -8.05
CA ALA A 29 -2.83 9.21 -7.95
C ALA A 29 -4.17 8.48 -7.77
N LEU A 30 -4.91 8.88 -6.74
CA LEU A 30 -6.19 8.28 -6.40
C LEU A 30 -7.31 9.21 -6.85
N LYS A 31 -8.10 8.75 -7.81
CA LYS A 31 -9.08 9.59 -8.50
C LYS A 31 -10.19 10.10 -7.60
N LYS A 32 -10.66 9.29 -6.65
CA LYS A 32 -11.85 9.62 -5.87
C LYS A 32 -11.68 10.78 -4.90
N ARG A 33 -10.46 11.05 -4.42
CA ARG A 33 -10.24 12.05 -3.37
C ARG A 33 -9.16 13.05 -3.72
N ALA A 34 -8.72 13.06 -4.95
CA ALA A 34 -7.61 13.91 -5.40
C ALA A 34 -6.38 13.77 -4.48
N ARG A 35 -6.11 12.54 -4.01
CA ARG A 35 -5.02 12.24 -3.10
C ARG A 35 -4.01 11.35 -3.80
N THR A 36 -2.84 11.25 -3.19
CA THR A 36 -1.81 10.33 -3.66
C THR A 36 -1.43 9.39 -2.53
N GLN A 37 -1.01 8.20 -2.91
CA GLN A 37 -0.52 7.20 -1.96
C GLN A 37 0.80 6.67 -2.49
N VAL A 38 1.76 6.48 -1.60
CA VAL A 38 3.10 6.02 -2.00
C VAL A 38 3.19 4.52 -1.72
N VAL A 39 3.64 3.77 -2.72
CA VAL A 39 3.87 2.33 -2.61
C VAL A 39 5.36 2.08 -2.77
N HIS A 40 5.95 1.39 -1.79
CA HIS A 40 7.34 0.93 -1.86
C HIS A 40 7.35 -0.49 -2.40
N PHE A 41 8.33 -0.80 -3.24
CA PHE A 41 8.49 -2.17 -3.71
C PHE A 41 9.94 -2.63 -3.55
N THR A 42 10.10 -3.88 -3.10
CA THR A 42 11.40 -4.50 -2.91
C THR A 42 11.33 -5.94 -3.38
N ARG A 43 12.50 -6.52 -3.61
CA ARG A 43 12.61 -7.94 -3.91
C ARG A 43 13.29 -8.65 -2.74
N LEU A 44 12.65 -9.70 -2.25
CA LEU A 44 13.21 -10.59 -1.22
C LEU A 44 13.24 -11.99 -1.78
N ASP A 45 14.43 -12.45 -2.17
CA ASP A 45 14.64 -13.75 -2.80
C ASP A 45 13.76 -13.94 -4.04
N ASP A 46 12.77 -14.81 -3.99
CA ASP A 46 11.88 -15.12 -5.11
C ASP A 46 10.55 -14.36 -5.04
N ARG A 47 10.44 -13.37 -4.17
CA ARG A 47 9.20 -12.62 -3.98
C ARG A 47 9.41 -11.13 -4.18
N TYR A 48 8.38 -10.48 -4.67
CA TYR A 48 8.27 -9.03 -4.62
C TYR A 48 7.37 -8.66 -3.44
N VAL A 49 7.78 -7.65 -2.68
CA VAL A 49 7.01 -7.14 -1.55
C VAL A 49 6.63 -5.70 -1.85
N PHE A 50 5.34 -5.44 -1.84
CA PHE A 50 4.77 -4.10 -2.01
C PHE A 50 4.23 -3.66 -0.67
N ARG A 51 4.56 -2.45 -0.24
CA ARG A 51 4.03 -1.94 1.03
C ARG A 51 3.72 -0.46 0.93
N SER A 52 2.74 -0.04 1.70
CA SER A 52 2.30 1.34 1.76
C SER A 52 1.90 1.69 3.18
N VAL A 53 2.20 2.91 3.60
CA VAL A 53 1.91 3.35 4.96
C VAL A 53 0.46 3.79 5.06
N VAL A 54 -0.26 3.25 6.04
CA VAL A 54 -1.61 3.69 6.39
C VAL A 54 -1.49 4.86 7.40
N LEU A 55 -0.75 4.64 8.48
CA LEU A 55 -0.50 5.66 9.50
C LEU A 55 0.97 5.61 9.91
N PRO A 56 1.71 6.73 9.80
CA PRO A 56 3.07 6.79 10.38
C PRO A 56 3.01 6.57 11.89
N SER A 57 4.13 6.16 12.47
CA SER A 57 4.18 5.79 13.89
C SER A 57 3.72 6.90 14.83
N ASP A 58 4.03 8.16 14.50
CA ASP A 58 3.60 9.30 15.34
C ASP A 58 2.10 9.52 15.28
N GLN A 59 1.43 9.11 14.21
CA GLN A 59 -0.01 9.25 14.08
C GLN A 59 -0.77 8.05 14.63
N VAL A 60 -0.11 6.91 14.80
CA VAL A 60 -0.74 5.73 15.38
C VAL A 60 -1.26 6.04 16.79
N THR A 61 -0.43 6.69 17.62
CA THR A 61 -0.82 7.03 18.98
C THR A 61 -1.77 8.23 19.04
N ALA A 62 -1.72 9.11 18.03
CA ALA A 62 -2.55 10.31 18.02
C ALA A 62 -3.95 10.05 17.46
N THR A 63 -4.13 9.06 16.62
CA THR A 63 -5.37 8.81 15.90
C THR A 63 -6.30 7.86 16.65
N ALA A 64 -5.76 6.79 17.20
CA ALA A 64 -6.56 5.79 17.89
C ALA A 64 -6.80 6.20 19.34
N ARG A 65 -8.01 5.98 19.83
CA ARG A 65 -8.34 6.23 21.25
C ARG A 65 -7.53 5.32 22.16
N THR A 66 -7.34 4.07 21.73
CA THR A 66 -6.52 3.11 22.44
C THR A 66 -5.81 2.25 21.41
N TRP A 67 -4.68 1.70 21.83
CA TRP A 67 -3.96 0.71 21.03
C TRP A 67 -4.84 -0.49 20.71
N ARG A 68 -5.67 -0.90 21.68
CA ARG A 68 -6.58 -2.03 21.50
C ARG A 68 -7.59 -1.77 20.40
N ASP A 69 -8.15 -0.57 20.33
CA ASP A 69 -9.11 -0.20 19.29
C ASP A 69 -8.50 -0.29 17.91
N LEU A 70 -7.30 0.24 17.74
CA LEU A 70 -6.61 0.21 16.46
C LEU A 70 -6.27 -1.22 16.06
N ALA A 71 -5.78 -2.02 17.01
CA ALA A 71 -5.45 -3.42 16.76
C ALA A 71 -6.69 -4.20 16.33
N TYR A 72 -7.82 -3.95 16.97
CA TYR A 72 -9.08 -4.61 16.64
C TYR A 72 -9.56 -4.24 15.23
N ARG A 73 -9.49 -2.96 14.87
CA ARG A 73 -9.90 -2.49 13.55
C ARG A 73 -8.99 -3.08 12.47
N THR A 74 -7.70 -3.18 12.75
CA THR A 74 -6.74 -3.81 11.84
C THR A 74 -7.05 -5.29 11.65
N TRP A 75 -7.32 -5.98 12.75
CA TRP A 75 -7.69 -7.40 12.70
C TRP A 75 -8.96 -7.62 11.86
N ARG A 76 -9.94 -6.76 12.03
CA ARG A 76 -11.18 -6.88 11.25
C ARG A 76 -10.93 -6.70 9.76
N ARG A 77 -10.06 -5.78 9.38
CA ARG A 77 -9.70 -5.59 7.97
C ARG A 77 -9.05 -6.83 7.40
N ASN A 78 -8.13 -7.44 8.15
CA ASN A 78 -7.44 -8.63 7.71
C ASN A 78 -8.37 -9.84 7.60
N ALA A 79 -9.44 -9.86 8.37
CA ALA A 79 -10.39 -10.97 8.35
C ALA A 79 -11.23 -11.03 7.07
N THR A 80 -11.22 -10.00 6.23
CA THR A 80 -12.00 -9.98 5.00
C THR A 80 -11.36 -10.75 3.85
N LYS A 81 -10.17 -11.31 4.04
CA LYS A 81 -9.45 -12.11 3.03
C LYS A 81 -9.11 -11.33 1.76
N ASP A 82 -8.78 -10.06 1.90
CA ASP A 82 -8.32 -9.25 0.79
C ASP A 82 -6.85 -9.55 0.47
N LEU A 83 -6.40 -9.10 -0.70
CA LEU A 83 -5.00 -9.20 -1.10
C LEU A 83 -4.07 -8.51 -0.11
N VAL A 84 -4.52 -7.42 0.49
CA VAL A 84 -3.71 -6.60 1.37
C VAL A 84 -3.77 -7.13 2.78
N THR A 85 -2.61 -7.35 3.38
CA THR A 85 -2.50 -7.66 4.81
C THR A 85 -2.03 -6.39 5.53
N PHE A 86 -2.75 -5.98 6.56
CA PHE A 86 -2.36 -4.83 7.37
C PHE A 86 -1.64 -5.30 8.63
N LEU A 87 -0.54 -4.62 8.95
CA LEU A 87 0.27 -4.98 10.11
C LEU A 87 1.02 -3.74 10.62
N PHE A 88 1.63 -3.87 11.79
CA PHE A 88 2.49 -2.83 12.35
C PHE A 88 3.94 -3.24 12.11
N ASP A 89 4.74 -2.33 11.56
CA ASP A 89 6.14 -2.62 11.29
C ASP A 89 7.00 -2.38 12.54
N GLU A 90 8.31 -2.52 12.42
CA GLU A 90 9.25 -2.37 13.53
C GLU A 90 9.30 -0.94 14.08
N THR A 91 8.81 0.05 13.32
CA THR A 91 8.73 1.44 13.79
C THR A 91 7.38 1.74 14.44
N HIS A 92 6.49 0.76 14.50
CA HIS A 92 5.11 0.89 14.97
C HIS A 92 4.22 1.70 14.03
N ALA A 93 4.61 1.82 12.76
CA ALA A 93 3.73 2.36 11.74
C ALA A 93 2.73 1.28 11.31
N LEU A 94 1.52 1.69 10.99
CA LEU A 94 0.52 0.80 10.41
C LEU A 94 0.71 0.79 8.90
N ILE A 95 0.97 -0.38 8.34
CA ILE A 95 1.24 -0.52 6.91
C ILE A 95 0.35 -1.59 6.30
N GLY A 96 0.15 -1.49 4.98
CA GLY A 96 -0.43 -2.56 4.19
C GLY A 96 0.65 -3.21 3.35
N VAL A 97 0.53 -4.52 3.13
CA VAL A 97 1.54 -5.31 2.42
C VAL A 97 0.85 -6.26 1.45
N ILE A 98 1.43 -6.38 0.24
CA ILE A 98 1.11 -7.45 -0.71
C ILE A 98 2.43 -8.13 -1.08
N GLU A 99 2.43 -9.46 -1.10
CA GLU A 99 3.56 -10.24 -1.57
C GLU A 99 3.17 -10.99 -2.83
N ALA A 100 4.09 -11.07 -3.78
CA ALA A 100 3.85 -11.76 -5.04
C ALA A 100 5.10 -12.53 -5.46
N ALA A 101 4.89 -13.68 -6.13
CA ALA A 101 6.00 -14.47 -6.66
C ALA A 101 6.68 -13.71 -7.80
N ALA A 102 8.00 -13.57 -7.71
CA ALA A 102 8.76 -12.81 -8.72
C ALA A 102 8.75 -13.50 -10.09
N THR A 103 8.63 -14.83 -10.12
CA THR A 103 8.71 -15.60 -11.35
C THR A 103 7.45 -15.58 -12.19
N THR A 104 6.30 -15.28 -11.57
CA THR A 104 4.99 -15.36 -12.26
C THR A 104 4.31 -14.00 -12.39
N LEU A 105 4.88 -12.94 -11.83
CA LEU A 105 4.26 -11.61 -11.86
C LEU A 105 4.31 -11.03 -13.27
N ASP A 106 3.14 -10.73 -13.84
CA ASP A 106 3.05 -10.05 -15.13
C ASP A 106 2.68 -8.57 -14.93
N LEU A 107 2.62 -7.81 -16.02
CA LEU A 107 2.35 -6.37 -15.96
C LEU A 107 0.96 -6.05 -15.42
N GLU A 108 -0.05 -6.83 -15.79
CA GLU A 108 -1.41 -6.62 -15.32
C GLU A 108 -1.52 -6.88 -13.83
N GLU A 109 -0.86 -7.92 -13.34
CA GLU A 109 -0.83 -8.21 -11.91
C GLU A 109 -0.08 -7.13 -11.14
N LEU A 110 1.05 -6.67 -11.69
CA LEU A 110 1.82 -5.59 -11.06
C LEU A 110 0.94 -4.35 -10.89
N ARG A 111 0.25 -3.96 -11.96
CA ARG A 111 -0.66 -2.83 -11.93
C ARG A 111 -1.75 -3.03 -10.89
N MET A 112 -2.36 -4.20 -10.88
CA MET A 112 -3.44 -4.52 -9.95
C MET A 112 -2.97 -4.46 -8.50
N TYR A 113 -1.79 -5.02 -8.21
CA TYR A 113 -1.28 -5.04 -6.84
C TYR A 113 -0.97 -3.63 -6.34
N VAL A 114 -0.29 -2.83 -7.15
CA VAL A 114 0.08 -1.46 -6.75
C VAL A 114 -1.18 -0.61 -6.53
N GLU A 115 -2.13 -0.68 -7.46
CA GLU A 115 -3.34 0.13 -7.37
C GLU A 115 -4.26 -0.33 -6.24
N THR A 116 -4.38 -1.64 -6.03
CA THR A 116 -5.17 -2.18 -4.92
C THR A 116 -4.57 -1.78 -3.59
N LEU A 117 -3.25 -1.92 -3.45
CA LEU A 117 -2.57 -1.57 -2.21
C LEU A 117 -2.75 -0.08 -1.88
N ALA A 118 -2.53 0.78 -2.87
CA ALA A 118 -2.68 2.22 -2.69
C ALA A 118 -4.11 2.58 -2.28
N ARG A 119 -5.09 2.02 -2.97
CA ARG A 119 -6.49 2.30 -2.69
C ARG A 119 -6.92 1.81 -1.31
N GLU A 120 -6.55 0.59 -0.95
CA GLU A 120 -6.96 0.02 0.33
C GLU A 120 -6.28 0.70 1.51
N CYS A 121 -5.01 1.07 1.36
CA CYS A 121 -4.31 1.82 2.42
C CYS A 121 -4.92 3.22 2.59
N ASP A 122 -5.27 3.90 1.51
CA ASP A 122 -5.92 5.20 1.59
C ASP A 122 -7.30 5.08 2.24
N ARG A 123 -8.06 4.06 1.90
CA ARG A 123 -9.38 3.83 2.50
C ARG A 123 -9.29 3.59 4.00
N PHE A 124 -8.31 2.79 4.42
CA PHE A 124 -8.14 2.52 5.85
C PHE A 124 -7.69 3.78 6.59
N GLU A 125 -6.75 4.52 6.02
CA GLU A 125 -6.32 5.79 6.60
C GLU A 125 -7.52 6.74 6.76
N TYR A 126 -8.34 6.88 5.73
CA TYR A 126 -9.51 7.75 5.77
C TYR A 126 -10.50 7.30 6.84
N ALA A 127 -10.73 5.98 6.95
CA ALA A 127 -11.64 5.45 7.97
C ALA A 127 -11.14 5.75 9.37
N LEU A 128 -9.81 5.78 9.57
CA LEU A 128 -9.21 6.04 10.86
C LEU A 128 -9.15 7.54 11.18
N THR A 129 -8.81 8.37 10.20
CA THR A 129 -8.56 9.81 10.42
C THR A 129 -9.72 10.69 10.01
N GLY A 130 -10.43 10.33 8.95
CA GLY A 130 -11.54 11.12 8.44
C GLY A 130 -12.72 11.15 9.39
N GLU A 131 -12.95 10.07 10.11
CA GLU A 131 -14.01 10.01 11.12
C GLU A 131 -13.72 10.91 12.31
N ASP A 132 -12.43 11.07 12.63
CA ASP A 132 -12.01 11.87 13.78
C ASP A 132 -12.03 13.37 13.49
N THR A 133 -12.02 13.75 12.23
CA THR A 133 -12.01 15.17 11.83
C THR A 133 -13.40 15.73 11.59
N GLN A 134 -14.38 14.89 11.63
CA GLN A 134 -15.77 15.29 11.48
C GLN A 134 -16.43 15.45 12.86
#